data_166b81ee818348503a77ab879c98f9d8
#
_entry.id   166b81ee818348503a77ab879c98f9d8
#
_cell.length_a   1.000
_cell.length_b   1.000
_cell.length_c   1.000
_cell.angle_alpha   90.00
_cell.angle_beta   90.00
_cell.angle_gamma   90.00
#
_symmetry.space_group_name_H-M   'P 1'
#
loop_
_entity.id
_entity.type
_entity.pdbx_description
1 polymer ?
#
loop_
_entity_poly.entity_id
_entity_poly.type
_entity_poly.pdbx_seq_one_letter_code
_entity_poly.pdbx_strand_id
1 'polypeptide(L)'
;MAAKGDDAWETGSKKPLKEAGIAYETLSLREMKKRWPQIHLEGIDWGLFEPKSGYLTARAACQAVVEAFVAEGGEYIRAAVRAESPESPAKDGIRLTDGSQVHADRYVFACGPWMGRLFPQTLGDKIRATQQDVFFFGAPAGDVRFDEKNLPVWADHRGRFLYGIPGHGGRAFKIADDTRGPVFDPTAGERLVSTERAQLAREYMEFRFPGMKGAPLIKGRVCQYEQTEDSHFIVDRHPVDERIWLLGGGSGHGFKHGPALGEIACRLIMRDEEPPACWRLARFSAARA
;
A
#
# COMPACT_ATOMS: atom_id res chain seq x y z
N MET A 1 -7.95 14.05 -8.81
CA MET A 1 -7.99 15.35 -9.53
C MET A 1 -7.49 15.14 -10.94
N ALA A 2 -8.21 15.60 -11.96
CA ALA A 2 -8.00 15.23 -13.34
C ALA A 2 -7.86 16.45 -14.25
N ALA A 3 -7.05 16.32 -15.32
CA ALA A 3 -6.96 17.29 -16.41
C ALA A 3 -7.45 16.62 -17.70
N LYS A 4 -8.19 17.37 -18.55
CA LYS A 4 -8.66 16.83 -19.84
C LYS A 4 -7.49 16.36 -20.69
N GLY A 5 -7.59 15.13 -21.22
CA GLY A 5 -6.54 14.49 -22.00
C GLY A 5 -5.47 13.76 -21.17
N ASP A 6 -5.49 13.94 -19.82
CA ASP A 6 -4.66 13.19 -18.87
C ASP A 6 -5.54 12.78 -17.66
N ASP A 7 -6.66 12.08 -17.96
CA ASP A 7 -7.70 11.70 -17.03
C ASP A 7 -8.16 10.24 -17.21
N ALA A 8 -7.30 9.42 -17.82
CA ALA A 8 -7.61 8.02 -18.11
C ALA A 8 -7.89 7.23 -16.83
N TRP A 9 -7.17 7.52 -15.74
CA TRP A 9 -7.36 6.89 -14.44
C TRP A 9 -8.75 7.19 -13.86
N GLU A 10 -9.11 8.47 -13.75
CA GLU A 10 -10.38 8.89 -13.16
C GLU A 10 -11.56 8.47 -14.03
N THR A 11 -11.41 8.56 -15.34
CA THR A 11 -12.44 8.11 -16.30
C THR A 11 -12.61 6.60 -16.24
N GLY A 12 -11.51 5.85 -16.21
CA GLY A 12 -11.51 4.38 -16.11
C GLY A 12 -12.12 3.88 -14.80
N SER A 13 -11.98 4.63 -13.70
CA SER A 13 -12.52 4.27 -12.38
C SER A 13 -14.05 4.33 -12.31
N LYS A 14 -14.71 5.13 -13.14
CA LYS A 14 -16.18 5.33 -13.07
C LYS A 14 -16.96 4.04 -13.32
N LYS A 15 -16.53 3.22 -14.27
CA LYS A 15 -17.23 1.97 -14.60
C LYS A 15 -17.18 0.97 -13.43
N PRO A 16 -15.99 0.58 -12.89
CA PRO A 16 -15.94 -0.34 -11.75
C PRO A 16 -16.63 0.20 -10.50
N LEU A 17 -16.56 1.51 -10.21
CA LEU A 17 -17.29 2.09 -9.08
C LEU A 17 -18.79 1.91 -9.24
N LYS A 18 -19.33 2.19 -10.43
CA LYS A 18 -20.76 1.99 -10.74
C LYS A 18 -21.18 0.52 -10.63
N GLU A 19 -20.39 -0.40 -11.17
CA GLU A 19 -20.66 -1.84 -11.12
C GLU A 19 -20.64 -2.38 -9.68
N ALA A 20 -19.76 -1.82 -8.83
CA ALA A 20 -19.68 -2.16 -7.41
C ALA A 20 -20.74 -1.43 -6.54
N GLY A 21 -21.59 -0.59 -7.12
CA GLY A 21 -22.58 0.19 -6.36
C GLY A 21 -21.97 1.26 -5.45
N ILE A 22 -20.73 1.68 -5.72
CA ILE A 22 -20.01 2.71 -4.94
C ILE A 22 -20.42 4.08 -5.46
N ALA A 23 -20.98 4.92 -4.57
CA ALA A 23 -21.36 6.27 -4.90
C ALA A 23 -20.16 7.17 -5.16
N TYR A 24 -20.19 7.91 -6.25
CA TYR A 24 -19.20 8.91 -6.58
C TYR A 24 -19.83 10.15 -7.23
N GLU A 25 -19.13 11.28 -7.17
CA GLU A 25 -19.51 12.53 -7.81
C GLU A 25 -18.46 12.94 -8.83
N THR A 26 -18.89 13.42 -9.99
CA THR A 26 -18.01 14.12 -10.93
C THR A 26 -18.13 15.61 -10.66
N LEU A 27 -17.06 16.23 -10.18
CA LEU A 27 -17.05 17.62 -9.75
C LEU A 27 -16.41 18.50 -10.82
N SER A 28 -17.10 19.58 -11.18
CA SER A 28 -16.51 20.66 -11.98
C SER A 28 -15.46 21.44 -11.18
N LEU A 29 -14.58 22.15 -11.88
CA LEU A 29 -13.61 23.06 -11.28
C LEU A 29 -14.28 24.08 -10.34
N ARG A 30 -15.47 24.59 -10.71
CA ARG A 30 -16.25 25.55 -9.89
C ARG A 30 -16.69 24.94 -8.57
N GLU A 31 -17.18 23.69 -8.62
CA GLU A 31 -17.61 22.97 -7.40
C GLU A 31 -16.44 22.63 -6.49
N MET A 32 -15.30 22.22 -7.06
CA MET A 32 -14.08 21.97 -6.29
C MET A 32 -13.58 23.24 -5.60
N LYS A 33 -13.51 24.38 -6.31
CA LYS A 33 -13.13 25.67 -5.73
C LYS A 33 -14.06 26.12 -4.62
N LYS A 34 -15.37 25.82 -4.74
CA LYS A 34 -16.36 26.13 -3.70
C LYS A 34 -16.19 25.25 -2.46
N ARG A 35 -15.96 23.95 -2.65
CA ARG A 35 -15.84 22.98 -1.54
C ARG A 35 -14.52 23.10 -0.81
N TRP A 36 -13.41 23.28 -1.56
CA TRP A 36 -12.04 23.28 -1.04
C TRP A 36 -11.23 24.46 -1.58
N PRO A 37 -11.54 25.69 -1.15
CA PRO A 37 -10.86 26.89 -1.63
C PRO A 37 -9.37 26.93 -1.27
N GLN A 38 -8.92 26.11 -0.34
CA GLN A 38 -7.52 25.97 0.06
C GLN A 38 -6.67 25.20 -0.96
N ILE A 39 -7.29 24.52 -1.95
CA ILE A 39 -6.59 23.80 -3.01
C ILE A 39 -6.39 24.74 -4.20
N HIS A 40 -5.15 24.94 -4.62
CA HIS A 40 -4.83 25.60 -5.88
C HIS A 40 -5.04 24.61 -7.03
N LEU A 41 -6.03 24.89 -7.88
CA LEU A 41 -6.51 23.98 -8.92
C LEU A 41 -5.98 24.29 -10.32
N GLU A 42 -4.85 24.99 -10.44
CA GLU A 42 -4.19 25.19 -11.74
C GLU A 42 -3.85 23.85 -12.40
N GLY A 43 -4.20 23.74 -13.69
CA GLY A 43 -4.03 22.51 -14.47
C GLY A 43 -5.02 21.39 -14.13
N ILE A 44 -6.04 21.63 -13.31
CA ILE A 44 -7.13 20.70 -13.02
C ILE A 44 -8.39 21.19 -13.74
N ASP A 45 -9.12 20.30 -14.39
CA ASP A 45 -10.38 20.61 -15.07
C ASP A 45 -11.59 20.04 -14.34
N TRP A 46 -11.45 18.90 -13.69
CA TRP A 46 -12.52 18.22 -12.97
C TRP A 46 -11.98 17.29 -11.88
N GLY A 47 -12.86 16.74 -11.08
CA GLY A 47 -12.50 15.77 -10.04
C GLY A 47 -13.50 14.62 -9.94
N LEU A 48 -12.99 13.42 -9.58
CA LEU A 48 -13.79 12.29 -9.13
C LEU A 48 -13.76 12.28 -7.60
N PHE A 49 -14.92 12.34 -6.98
CA PHE A 49 -15.05 12.38 -5.52
C PHE A 49 -15.89 11.20 -5.02
N GLU A 50 -15.34 10.43 -4.12
CA GLU A 50 -16.02 9.33 -3.44
C GLU A 50 -16.33 9.74 -2.00
N PRO A 51 -17.59 10.09 -1.66
CA PRO A 51 -17.96 10.63 -0.34
C PRO A 51 -17.67 9.68 0.84
N LYS A 52 -17.62 8.37 0.57
CA LYS A 52 -17.35 7.35 1.58
C LYS A 52 -15.90 6.85 1.57
N SER A 53 -15.06 7.40 0.71
CA SER A 53 -13.64 7.12 0.69
C SER A 53 -12.92 7.81 1.84
N GLY A 54 -11.71 7.35 2.17
CA GLY A 54 -10.96 7.92 3.27
C GLY A 54 -9.55 7.34 3.38
N TYR A 55 -9.04 7.28 4.59
CA TYR A 55 -7.73 6.75 4.91
C TYR A 55 -7.82 5.74 6.07
N LEU A 56 -6.79 4.92 6.19
CA LEU A 56 -6.64 3.96 7.28
C LEU A 56 -5.46 4.33 8.17
N THR A 57 -5.65 4.28 9.49
CA THR A 57 -4.57 4.39 10.46
C THR A 57 -3.85 3.04 10.57
N ALA A 58 -3.02 2.71 9.58
CA ALA A 58 -2.48 1.38 9.34
C ALA A 58 -1.91 0.69 10.59
N ARG A 59 -1.14 1.42 11.42
CA ARG A 59 -0.57 0.84 12.63
C ARG A 59 -1.65 0.41 13.65
N ALA A 60 -2.66 1.26 13.86
CA ALA A 60 -3.76 0.94 14.76
C ALA A 60 -4.61 -0.21 14.22
N ALA A 61 -4.84 -0.25 12.90
CA ALA A 61 -5.56 -1.35 12.25
C ALA A 61 -4.81 -2.70 12.42
N CYS A 62 -3.49 -2.73 12.19
CA CYS A 62 -2.70 -3.95 12.41
C CYS A 62 -2.74 -4.39 13.88
N GLN A 63 -2.63 -3.44 14.82
CA GLN A 63 -2.68 -3.76 16.25
C GLN A 63 -4.04 -4.35 16.63
N ALA A 64 -5.14 -3.74 16.19
CA ALA A 64 -6.49 -4.24 16.45
C ALA A 64 -6.71 -5.66 15.90
N VAL A 65 -6.17 -5.95 14.71
CA VAL A 65 -6.24 -7.31 14.14
C VAL A 65 -5.48 -8.32 15.01
N VAL A 66 -4.28 -7.98 15.48
CA VAL A 66 -3.50 -8.87 16.37
C VAL A 66 -4.22 -9.07 17.70
N GLU A 67 -4.75 -8.02 18.30
CA GLU A 67 -5.50 -8.10 19.56
C GLU A 67 -6.75 -8.98 19.42
N ALA A 68 -7.51 -8.82 18.32
CA ALA A 68 -8.66 -9.67 18.04
C ALA A 68 -8.25 -11.14 17.83
N PHE A 69 -7.19 -11.40 17.06
CA PHE A 69 -6.66 -12.73 16.81
C PHE A 69 -6.30 -13.45 18.12
N VAL A 70 -5.60 -12.75 19.02
CA VAL A 70 -5.23 -13.31 20.33
C VAL A 70 -6.47 -13.53 21.21
N ALA A 71 -7.44 -12.62 21.20
CA ALA A 71 -8.69 -12.78 21.95
C ALA A 71 -9.54 -13.96 21.45
N GLU A 72 -9.43 -14.29 20.17
CA GLU A 72 -10.06 -15.48 19.55
C GLU A 72 -9.30 -16.80 19.80
N GLY A 73 -8.19 -16.76 20.56
CA GLY A 73 -7.39 -17.92 20.90
C GLY A 73 -6.18 -18.17 20.02
N GLY A 74 -5.86 -17.25 19.12
CA GLY A 74 -4.64 -17.30 18.30
C GLY A 74 -3.39 -16.99 19.13
N GLU A 75 -2.26 -17.56 18.76
CA GLU A 75 -0.97 -17.30 19.39
C GLU A 75 -0.15 -16.31 18.54
N TYR A 76 0.26 -15.18 19.13
CA TYR A 76 1.13 -14.20 18.48
C TYR A 76 2.55 -14.32 19.01
N ILE A 77 3.48 -14.74 18.14
CA ILE A 77 4.90 -14.88 18.45
C ILE A 77 5.70 -13.83 17.67
N ARG A 78 6.49 -13.04 18.38
CA ARG A 78 7.42 -12.08 17.76
C ARG A 78 8.75 -12.76 17.46
N ALA A 79 8.89 -13.32 16.26
CA ALA A 79 10.08 -14.02 15.83
C ALA A 79 10.36 -13.76 14.34
N ALA A 80 11.58 -14.06 13.90
CA ALA A 80 11.95 -13.99 12.48
C ALA A 80 12.20 -15.40 11.94
N VAL A 81 11.72 -15.65 10.72
CA VAL A 81 11.96 -16.91 9.99
C VAL A 81 13.35 -16.84 9.34
N ARG A 82 14.11 -17.96 9.40
CA ARG A 82 15.39 -18.09 8.69
C ARG A 82 15.15 -18.23 7.18
N ALA A 83 15.88 -17.44 6.40
CA ALA A 83 15.74 -17.41 4.93
C ALA A 83 16.13 -18.73 4.23
N GLU A 84 16.93 -19.56 4.87
CA GLU A 84 17.38 -20.85 4.31
C GLU A 84 16.34 -21.97 4.42
N SER A 85 15.26 -21.73 5.14
CA SER A 85 14.27 -22.72 5.50
C SER A 85 13.10 -22.90 4.53
N PRO A 86 12.59 -21.84 3.85
CA PRO A 86 11.27 -21.93 3.20
C PRO A 86 11.23 -22.68 1.88
N GLU A 87 12.32 -22.78 1.14
CA GLU A 87 12.31 -23.43 -0.19
C GLU A 87 12.29 -24.98 -0.10
N SER A 88 12.58 -25.54 1.06
CA SER A 88 12.46 -27.01 1.29
C SER A 88 11.94 -27.30 2.70
N PRO A 89 10.79 -26.80 3.08
CA PRO A 89 10.59 -26.45 4.48
C PRO A 89 9.90 -27.48 5.33
N ALA A 90 9.15 -28.36 4.76
CA ALA A 90 8.02 -28.76 5.57
C ALA A 90 8.16 -30.12 6.22
N LYS A 91 9.18 -30.88 5.91
CA LYS A 91 9.40 -32.13 6.66
C LYS A 91 9.76 -31.87 8.12
N ASP A 92 10.53 -30.80 8.35
CA ASP A 92 11.10 -30.49 9.66
C ASP A 92 10.52 -29.22 10.33
N GLY A 93 9.46 -28.63 9.76
CA GLY A 93 8.90 -27.36 10.24
C GLY A 93 9.67 -26.12 9.78
N ILE A 94 9.18 -24.93 10.17
CA ILE A 94 9.78 -23.64 9.85
C ILE A 94 10.78 -23.27 10.94
N ARG A 95 12.04 -23.02 10.58
CA ARG A 95 13.08 -22.58 11.52
C ARG A 95 13.02 -21.09 11.76
N LEU A 96 13.14 -20.69 13.03
CA LEU A 96 13.25 -19.31 13.46
C LEU A 96 14.74 -18.94 13.67
N THR A 97 15.01 -17.65 13.74
CA THR A 97 16.39 -17.16 13.91
C THR A 97 17.02 -17.49 15.27
N ASP A 98 16.20 -17.76 16.28
CA ASP A 98 16.64 -18.23 17.62
C ASP A 98 16.95 -19.73 17.66
N GLY A 99 16.77 -20.45 16.55
CA GLY A 99 17.02 -21.89 16.43
C GLY A 99 15.79 -22.75 16.73
N SER A 100 14.71 -22.20 17.25
CA SER A 100 13.46 -22.92 17.45
C SER A 100 12.78 -23.30 16.13
N GLN A 101 11.82 -24.22 16.19
CA GLN A 101 11.05 -24.67 15.03
C GLN A 101 9.55 -24.55 15.30
N VAL A 102 8.81 -24.18 14.25
CA VAL A 102 7.34 -24.12 14.27
C VAL A 102 6.80 -25.21 13.34
N HIS A 103 5.96 -26.08 13.88
CA HIS A 103 5.28 -27.13 13.13
C HIS A 103 3.80 -26.79 12.97
N ALA A 104 3.28 -26.96 11.76
CA ALA A 104 1.87 -26.77 11.44
C ALA A 104 1.47 -27.64 10.25
N ASP A 105 0.17 -27.87 10.09
CA ASP A 105 -0.38 -28.57 8.93
C ASP A 105 -0.29 -27.73 7.66
N ARG A 106 -0.37 -26.40 7.82
CA ARG A 106 -0.28 -25.41 6.72
C ARG A 106 0.50 -24.19 7.16
N TYR A 107 1.23 -23.61 6.23
CA TYR A 107 2.03 -22.41 6.44
C TYR A 107 1.60 -21.31 5.47
N VAL A 108 1.36 -20.12 5.98
CA VAL A 108 1.01 -18.96 5.17
C VAL A 108 2.10 -17.90 5.31
N PHE A 109 2.80 -17.63 4.23
CA PHE A 109 3.82 -16.59 4.18
C PHE A 109 3.23 -15.32 3.59
N ALA A 110 3.05 -14.31 4.43
CA ALA A 110 2.60 -12.97 4.07
C ALA A 110 3.63 -11.93 4.52
N CYS A 111 4.89 -12.15 4.14
CA CYS A 111 6.06 -11.45 4.68
C CYS A 111 6.41 -10.16 3.94
N GLY A 112 5.50 -9.66 3.07
CA GLY A 112 5.68 -8.39 2.38
C GLY A 112 6.99 -8.31 1.60
N PRO A 113 7.76 -7.23 1.71
CA PRO A 113 8.97 -7.02 0.91
C PRO A 113 10.09 -8.06 1.14
N TRP A 114 9.97 -8.92 2.15
CA TRP A 114 10.91 -10.03 2.37
C TRP A 114 10.59 -11.29 1.56
N MET A 115 9.42 -11.37 0.91
CA MET A 115 8.99 -12.58 0.19
C MET A 115 9.99 -13.06 -0.87
N GLY A 116 10.53 -12.14 -1.70
CA GLY A 116 11.52 -12.49 -2.71
C GLY A 116 12.85 -13.01 -2.13
N ARG A 117 13.19 -12.59 -0.90
CA ARG A 117 14.38 -13.07 -0.20
C ARG A 117 14.15 -14.39 0.52
N LEU A 118 12.95 -14.62 1.03
CA LEU A 118 12.56 -15.87 1.68
C LEU A 118 12.41 -17.01 0.68
N PHE A 119 11.94 -16.69 -0.54
CA PHE A 119 11.70 -17.65 -1.62
C PHE A 119 12.46 -17.23 -2.89
N PRO A 120 13.80 -17.24 -2.89
CA PRO A 120 14.60 -16.72 -3.99
C PRO A 120 14.40 -17.44 -5.31
N GLN A 121 14.16 -18.76 -5.29
CA GLN A 121 13.93 -19.57 -6.49
C GLN A 121 12.51 -19.37 -7.03
N THR A 122 11.53 -19.20 -6.15
CA THR A 122 10.11 -19.09 -6.50
C THR A 122 9.69 -17.67 -6.79
N LEU A 123 10.17 -16.70 -6.01
CA LEU A 123 9.71 -15.30 -6.02
C LEU A 123 10.81 -14.26 -6.25
N GLY A 124 12.09 -14.65 -6.26
CA GLY A 124 13.21 -13.72 -6.25
C GLY A 124 13.24 -12.75 -7.45
N ASP A 125 12.74 -13.18 -8.61
CA ASP A 125 12.61 -12.36 -9.81
C ASP A 125 11.20 -11.73 -10.00
N LYS A 126 10.23 -12.13 -9.19
CA LYS A 126 8.81 -11.75 -9.31
C LYS A 126 8.38 -10.67 -8.33
N ILE A 127 9.05 -10.59 -7.18
CA ILE A 127 8.81 -9.56 -6.16
C ILE A 127 10.06 -8.72 -6.00
N ARG A 128 9.91 -7.42 -6.18
CA ARG A 128 10.99 -6.44 -6.02
C ARG A 128 10.64 -5.47 -4.89
N ALA A 129 11.45 -5.46 -3.84
CA ALA A 129 11.30 -4.48 -2.78
C ALA A 129 11.81 -3.10 -3.24
N THR A 130 11.01 -2.05 -3.03
CA THR A 130 11.38 -0.67 -3.38
C THR A 130 11.17 0.28 -2.22
N GLN A 131 12.00 1.33 -2.15
CA GLN A 131 11.87 2.41 -1.18
C GLN A 131 10.83 3.42 -1.64
N GLN A 132 9.90 3.78 -0.75
CA GLN A 132 8.92 4.84 -0.96
C GLN A 132 8.95 5.81 0.20
N ASP A 133 9.22 7.09 -0.11
CA ASP A 133 9.31 8.11 0.92
C ASP A 133 7.96 8.80 1.13
N VAL A 134 7.60 9.02 2.38
CA VAL A 134 6.41 9.78 2.75
C VAL A 134 6.80 10.90 3.71
N PHE A 135 6.19 12.05 3.54
CA PHE A 135 6.54 13.26 4.26
C PHE A 135 5.33 13.83 5.00
N PHE A 136 5.59 14.40 6.17
CA PHE A 136 4.58 14.96 7.05
C PHE A 136 4.94 16.41 7.36
N PHE A 137 4.10 17.35 6.95
CA PHE A 137 4.29 18.78 7.15
C PHE A 137 3.32 19.30 8.21
N GLY A 138 3.81 20.20 9.06
CA GLY A 138 2.99 20.87 10.07
C GLY A 138 2.12 21.95 9.42
N ALA A 139 0.80 21.83 9.48
CA ALA A 139 -0.07 22.90 9.06
C ALA A 139 0.13 24.16 9.93
N PRO A 140 -0.14 25.37 9.42
CA PRO A 140 -0.08 26.58 10.23
C PRO A 140 -0.97 26.47 11.48
N ALA A 141 -0.48 26.94 12.62
CA ALA A 141 -1.18 26.85 13.88
C ALA A 141 -2.58 27.49 13.80
N GLY A 142 -3.59 26.72 14.20
CA GLY A 142 -5.00 27.17 14.18
C GLY A 142 -5.67 27.13 12.79
N ASP A 143 -4.96 26.75 11.74
CA ASP A 143 -5.55 26.67 10.40
C ASP A 143 -6.21 25.30 10.16
N VAL A 144 -7.46 25.20 10.51
CA VAL A 144 -8.28 23.99 10.40
C VAL A 144 -8.61 23.58 8.95
N ARG A 145 -8.31 24.42 7.95
CA ARG A 145 -8.59 24.12 6.53
C ARG A 145 -7.86 22.88 6.03
N PHE A 146 -6.75 22.51 6.69
CA PHE A 146 -5.91 21.37 6.34
C PHE A 146 -6.19 20.11 7.19
N ASP A 147 -7.22 20.15 8.02
CA ASP A 147 -7.66 19.02 8.83
C ASP A 147 -8.67 18.15 8.07
N GLU A 148 -8.77 16.87 8.46
CA GLU A 148 -9.66 15.86 7.86
C GLU A 148 -11.15 16.26 7.78
N LYS A 149 -11.61 17.18 8.63
CA LYS A 149 -12.99 17.68 8.62
C LYS A 149 -13.24 18.65 7.46
N ASN A 150 -12.20 19.30 6.95
CA ASN A 150 -12.29 20.39 5.98
C ASN A 150 -11.58 20.07 4.65
N LEU A 151 -10.80 19.01 4.60
CA LEU A 151 -10.10 18.55 3.41
C LEU A 151 -10.18 17.02 3.31
N PRO A 152 -10.63 16.45 2.18
CA PRO A 152 -10.60 15.01 1.97
C PRO A 152 -9.17 14.51 1.70
N VAL A 153 -8.99 13.20 1.73
CA VAL A 153 -7.85 12.53 1.08
C VAL A 153 -7.90 12.89 -0.42
N TRP A 154 -6.76 13.16 -1.00
CA TRP A 154 -6.68 13.60 -2.38
C TRP A 154 -5.58 12.87 -3.14
N ALA A 155 -5.75 12.76 -4.46
CA ALA A 155 -4.76 12.25 -5.39
C ALA A 155 -4.73 13.10 -6.67
N ASP A 156 -3.52 13.26 -7.22
CA ASP A 156 -3.24 13.93 -8.48
C ASP A 156 -2.38 12.99 -9.33
N HIS A 157 -2.93 12.47 -10.43
CA HIS A 157 -2.25 11.47 -11.27
C HIS A 157 -1.49 12.08 -12.44
N ARG A 158 -1.51 13.41 -12.61
CA ARG A 158 -0.90 14.08 -13.75
C ARG A 158 0.63 13.99 -13.73
N GLY A 159 1.20 13.31 -14.71
CA GLY A 159 2.63 13.10 -14.86
C GLY A 159 3.24 12.23 -13.75
N ARG A 160 3.08 12.60 -12.49
CA ARG A 160 3.48 11.84 -11.29
C ARG A 160 2.26 11.59 -10.42
N PHE A 161 2.21 10.43 -9.80
CA PHE A 161 1.13 10.14 -8.86
C PHE A 161 1.46 10.69 -7.47
N LEU A 162 0.96 11.90 -7.17
CA LEU A 162 1.05 12.48 -5.84
C LEU A 162 -0.27 12.35 -5.10
N TYR A 163 -0.19 12.01 -3.83
CA TYR A 163 -1.37 11.91 -2.98
C TYR A 163 -1.09 12.45 -1.58
N GLY A 164 -2.15 12.78 -0.86
CA GLY A 164 -2.01 13.26 0.49
C GLY A 164 -3.18 12.92 1.39
N ILE A 165 -2.89 13.01 2.68
CA ILE A 165 -3.86 12.82 3.75
C ILE A 165 -3.81 14.08 4.61
N PRO A 166 -4.96 14.74 4.86
CA PRO A 166 -5.03 15.91 5.74
C PRO A 166 -4.59 15.58 7.17
N GLY A 167 -4.32 16.60 7.96
CA GLY A 167 -4.04 16.46 9.37
C GLY A 167 -5.22 15.81 10.11
N HIS A 168 -4.93 14.85 10.99
CA HIS A 168 -5.94 14.15 11.76
C HIS A 168 -5.41 13.73 13.13
N GLY A 169 -6.22 13.83 14.16
CA GLY A 169 -5.86 13.40 15.51
C GLY A 169 -4.52 13.94 15.99
N GLY A 170 -4.20 15.21 15.73
CA GLY A 170 -2.93 15.85 16.05
C GLY A 170 -1.74 15.44 15.16
N ARG A 171 -1.98 14.68 14.07
CA ARG A 171 -0.95 14.31 13.09
C ARG A 171 -0.82 15.35 12.00
N ALA A 172 0.40 15.50 11.51
CA ALA A 172 0.74 16.42 10.44
C ALA A 172 0.12 16.03 9.08
N PHE A 173 0.05 16.98 8.16
CA PHE A 173 -0.40 16.82 6.79
C PHE A 173 0.56 15.94 6.01
N LYS A 174 0.09 14.82 5.49
CA LYS A 174 0.91 13.85 4.75
C LYS A 174 0.90 14.12 3.26
N ILE A 175 2.09 14.03 2.65
CA ILE A 175 2.28 13.97 1.19
C ILE A 175 3.20 12.82 0.84
N ALA A 176 2.90 12.14 -0.26
CA ALA A 176 3.76 11.13 -0.86
C ALA A 176 3.63 11.13 -2.38
N ASP A 177 4.73 10.74 -3.04
CA ASP A 177 4.78 10.40 -4.45
C ASP A 177 4.78 8.87 -4.56
N ASP A 178 3.80 8.31 -5.28
CA ASP A 178 3.66 6.86 -5.46
C ASP A 178 4.49 6.32 -6.63
N THR A 179 5.27 7.16 -7.31
CA THR A 179 6.21 6.72 -8.34
C THR A 179 7.18 5.70 -7.75
N ARG A 180 7.35 4.57 -8.42
CA ARG A 180 8.22 3.48 -7.96
C ARG A 180 9.62 3.97 -7.63
N GLY A 181 10.05 3.73 -6.41
CA GLY A 181 11.37 4.11 -5.91
C GLY A 181 12.48 3.14 -6.31
N PRO A 182 13.72 3.39 -5.87
CA PRO A 182 14.83 2.50 -6.10
C PRO A 182 14.62 1.15 -5.41
N VAL A 183 15.31 0.12 -5.91
CA VAL A 183 15.39 -1.17 -5.24
C VAL A 183 15.96 -0.96 -3.83
N PHE A 184 15.37 -1.65 -2.86
CA PHE A 184 15.68 -1.46 -1.45
C PHE A 184 15.83 -2.80 -0.74
N ASP A 185 16.92 -2.98 0.03
CA ASP A 185 17.03 -4.14 0.91
C ASP A 185 16.12 -3.96 2.13
N PRO A 186 15.09 -4.80 2.32
CA PRO A 186 14.12 -4.61 3.38
C PRO A 186 14.70 -4.83 4.78
N THR A 187 15.87 -5.44 4.91
CA THR A 187 16.54 -5.70 6.18
C THR A 187 17.71 -4.74 6.45
N ALA A 188 18.62 -4.62 5.51
CA ALA A 188 19.88 -3.86 5.67
C ALA A 188 19.82 -2.44 5.11
N GLY A 189 18.80 -2.10 4.32
CA GLY A 189 18.67 -0.78 3.72
C GLY A 189 18.50 0.33 4.76
N GLU A 190 19.25 1.41 4.59
CA GLU A 190 19.14 2.58 5.46
C GLU A 190 17.77 3.25 5.28
N ARG A 191 17.08 3.49 6.39
CA ARG A 191 15.74 4.11 6.37
C ARG A 191 15.83 5.63 6.43
N LEU A 192 16.68 6.19 5.58
CA LEU A 192 16.83 7.63 5.40
C LEU A 192 16.00 8.08 4.19
N VAL A 193 15.17 9.08 4.39
CA VAL A 193 14.39 9.69 3.31
C VAL A 193 15.31 10.51 2.41
N SER A 194 15.02 10.53 1.11
CA SER A 194 15.72 11.35 0.14
C SER A 194 15.45 12.84 0.36
N THR A 195 16.49 13.64 0.44
CA THR A 195 16.39 15.11 0.51
C THR A 195 15.74 15.68 -0.75
N GLU A 196 16.10 15.13 -1.92
CA GLU A 196 15.50 15.53 -3.19
C GLU A 196 14.00 15.27 -3.23
N ARG A 197 13.56 14.08 -2.79
CA ARG A 197 12.14 13.75 -2.72
C ARG A 197 11.39 14.59 -1.69
N ALA A 198 12.03 14.94 -0.58
CA ALA A 198 11.46 15.85 0.40
C ALA A 198 11.25 17.25 -0.18
N GLN A 199 12.20 17.71 -0.99
CA GLN A 199 12.08 19.00 -1.68
C GLN A 199 10.97 18.98 -2.73
N LEU A 200 10.89 17.94 -3.56
CA LEU A 200 9.79 17.77 -4.52
C LEU A 200 8.41 17.73 -3.85
N ALA A 201 8.29 17.02 -2.72
CA ALA A 201 7.05 16.98 -1.96
C ALA A 201 6.68 18.36 -1.40
N ARG A 202 7.65 19.14 -0.93
CA ARG A 202 7.48 20.53 -0.46
C ARG A 202 7.01 21.43 -1.59
N GLU A 203 7.70 21.43 -2.71
CA GLU A 203 7.36 22.26 -3.87
C GLU A 203 5.95 21.99 -4.37
N TYR A 204 5.59 20.72 -4.49
CA TYR A 204 4.24 20.33 -4.84
C TYR A 204 3.21 20.77 -3.79
N MET A 205 3.52 20.60 -2.51
CA MET A 205 2.64 21.04 -1.41
C MET A 205 2.38 22.55 -1.48
N GLU A 206 3.44 23.32 -1.60
CA GLU A 206 3.33 24.80 -1.64
C GLU A 206 2.59 25.28 -2.88
N PHE A 207 2.76 24.60 -4.01
CA PHE A 207 2.01 24.88 -5.23
C PHE A 207 0.52 24.54 -5.08
N ARG A 208 0.22 23.33 -4.61
CA ARG A 208 -1.16 22.80 -4.54
C ARG A 208 -1.93 23.33 -3.34
N PHE A 209 -1.25 23.67 -2.28
CA PHE A 209 -1.79 24.19 -1.02
C PHE A 209 -1.04 25.47 -0.59
N PRO A 210 -1.27 26.60 -1.23
CA PRO A 210 -0.50 27.83 -0.94
C PRO A 210 -0.52 28.28 0.52
N GLY A 211 -1.58 27.96 1.25
CA GLY A 211 -1.66 28.22 2.70
C GLY A 211 -0.69 27.37 3.53
N MET A 212 -0.06 26.35 2.95
CA MET A 212 0.99 25.53 3.58
C MET A 212 2.41 26.03 3.24
N LYS A 213 2.56 27.16 2.55
CA LYS A 213 3.88 27.70 2.18
C LYS A 213 4.75 27.92 3.41
N GLY A 214 5.98 27.41 3.38
CA GLY A 214 6.91 27.48 4.50
C GLY A 214 6.59 26.51 5.65
N ALA A 215 5.61 25.63 5.51
CA ALA A 215 5.27 24.64 6.55
C ALA A 215 6.48 23.77 6.90
N PRO A 216 6.77 23.56 8.21
CA PRO A 216 7.91 22.76 8.63
C PRO A 216 7.71 21.27 8.26
N LEU A 217 8.76 20.61 7.79
CA LEU A 217 8.81 19.17 7.68
C LEU A 217 8.95 18.58 9.10
N ILE A 218 7.89 17.98 9.61
CA ILE A 218 7.86 17.38 10.95
C ILE A 218 8.50 16.00 10.95
N LYS A 219 8.29 15.22 9.86
CA LYS A 219 8.79 13.85 9.76
C LYS A 219 8.88 13.39 8.32
N GLY A 220 9.98 12.72 8.00
CA GLY A 220 10.09 11.83 6.85
C GLY A 220 10.02 10.36 7.30
N ARG A 221 9.50 9.49 6.46
CA ARG A 221 9.45 8.06 6.74
C ARG A 221 9.68 7.27 5.44
N VAL A 222 10.55 6.27 5.51
CA VAL A 222 10.72 5.27 4.46
C VAL A 222 9.67 4.19 4.63
N CYS A 223 8.88 3.98 3.60
CA CYS A 223 8.02 2.81 3.40
C CYS A 223 8.69 1.85 2.42
N GLN A 224 8.26 0.61 2.42
CA GLN A 224 8.76 -0.44 1.53
C GLN A 224 7.58 -1.03 0.78
N TYR A 225 7.66 -1.04 -0.55
CA TYR A 225 6.68 -1.73 -1.37
C TYR A 225 7.24 -3.07 -1.85
N GLU A 226 6.42 -4.08 -1.91
CA GLU A 226 6.67 -5.36 -2.54
C GLU A 226 6.05 -5.34 -3.94
N GLN A 227 6.83 -4.91 -4.93
CA GLN A 227 6.36 -4.71 -6.29
C GLN A 227 6.35 -6.01 -7.08
N THR A 228 5.21 -6.35 -7.68
CA THR A 228 5.13 -7.26 -8.83
C THR A 228 5.14 -6.45 -10.13
N GLU A 229 5.53 -7.07 -11.25
CA GLU A 229 5.62 -6.38 -12.54
C GLU A 229 4.26 -5.85 -13.00
N ASP A 230 3.22 -6.67 -12.84
CA ASP A 230 1.83 -6.39 -13.22
C ASP A 230 1.00 -5.71 -12.12
N SER A 231 1.58 -5.46 -10.94
CA SER A 231 0.91 -4.91 -9.75
C SER A 231 -0.25 -5.77 -9.20
N HIS A 232 -0.42 -7.00 -9.65
CA HIS A 232 -1.39 -7.93 -9.07
C HIS A 232 -0.83 -8.64 -7.83
N PHE A 233 -1.74 -9.04 -6.94
CA PHE A 233 -1.41 -9.89 -5.80
C PHE A 233 -0.83 -11.24 -6.22
N ILE A 234 -0.08 -11.85 -5.34
CA ILE A 234 0.25 -13.25 -5.38
C ILE A 234 -0.53 -13.93 -4.25
N VAL A 235 -1.38 -14.87 -4.61
CA VAL A 235 -2.01 -15.81 -3.68
C VAL A 235 -1.95 -17.16 -4.36
N ASP A 236 -1.00 -18.00 -3.94
CA ASP A 236 -0.77 -19.29 -4.60
C ASP A 236 -0.07 -20.25 -3.66
N ARG A 237 -0.10 -21.53 -4.01
CA ARG A 237 0.68 -22.56 -3.33
C ARG A 237 2.14 -22.52 -3.77
N HIS A 238 3.01 -22.92 -2.88
CA HIS A 238 4.41 -23.14 -3.23
C HIS A 238 4.53 -24.34 -4.19
N PRO A 239 5.31 -24.23 -5.29
CA PRO A 239 5.33 -25.25 -6.35
C PRO A 239 5.88 -26.63 -5.89
N VAL A 240 6.60 -26.69 -4.78
CA VAL A 240 7.23 -27.93 -4.27
C VAL A 240 6.55 -28.46 -3.01
N ASP A 241 5.91 -27.60 -2.21
CA ASP A 241 5.24 -28.01 -0.97
C ASP A 241 3.85 -27.39 -0.87
N GLU A 242 2.84 -28.17 -1.13
CA GLU A 242 1.43 -27.76 -1.16
C GLU A 242 0.90 -27.23 0.18
N ARG A 243 1.60 -27.50 1.29
CA ARG A 243 1.24 -26.97 2.61
C ARG A 243 1.59 -25.50 2.76
N ILE A 244 2.44 -24.97 1.87
CA ILE A 244 2.90 -23.59 1.91
C ILE A 244 2.08 -22.73 0.96
N TRP A 245 1.51 -21.67 1.50
CA TRP A 245 0.82 -20.63 0.76
C TRP A 245 1.63 -19.33 0.77
N LEU A 246 1.72 -18.70 -0.38
CA LEU A 246 2.46 -17.47 -0.63
C LEU A 246 1.46 -16.35 -0.86
N LEU A 247 1.45 -15.35 0.01
CA LEU A 247 0.59 -14.17 -0.06
C LEU A 247 1.45 -12.92 -0.12
N GLY A 248 1.36 -12.17 -1.22
CA GLY A 248 2.19 -10.97 -1.40
C GLY A 248 1.79 -10.15 -2.63
N GLY A 249 2.72 -9.32 -3.11
CA GLY A 249 2.52 -8.52 -4.31
C GLY A 249 1.59 -7.31 -4.08
N GLY A 250 1.56 -6.77 -2.87
CA GLY A 250 0.71 -5.63 -2.51
C GLY A 250 1.00 -4.35 -3.28
N SER A 251 2.15 -4.22 -3.93
CA SER A 251 2.56 -3.20 -4.91
C SER A 251 2.19 -1.75 -4.51
N GLY A 252 2.24 -1.45 -3.19
CA GLY A 252 1.90 -0.14 -2.63
C GLY A 252 0.40 0.07 -2.35
N HIS A 253 -0.49 -0.67 -2.99
CA HIS A 253 -1.94 -0.51 -2.83
C HIS A 253 -2.62 -1.60 -1.97
N GLY A 254 -1.87 -2.62 -1.52
CA GLY A 254 -2.42 -3.83 -0.88
C GLY A 254 -3.10 -3.62 0.46
N PHE A 255 -2.66 -2.65 1.28
CA PHE A 255 -3.10 -2.53 2.68
C PHE A 255 -4.61 -2.40 2.85
N LYS A 256 -5.27 -1.58 2.03
CA LYS A 256 -6.74 -1.39 2.07
C LYS A 256 -7.53 -2.66 1.76
N HIS A 257 -6.92 -3.61 1.05
CA HIS A 257 -7.55 -4.88 0.67
C HIS A 257 -7.35 -5.99 1.71
N GLY A 258 -6.56 -5.72 2.77
CA GLY A 258 -6.17 -6.71 3.78
C GLY A 258 -7.32 -7.58 4.30
N PRO A 259 -8.44 -7.03 4.79
CA PRO A 259 -9.55 -7.82 5.30
C PRO A 259 -10.17 -8.74 4.24
N ALA A 260 -10.45 -8.21 3.05
CA ALA A 260 -11.05 -8.98 1.96
C ALA A 260 -10.08 -10.04 1.41
N LEU A 261 -8.79 -9.68 1.27
CA LEU A 261 -7.75 -10.61 0.84
C LEU A 261 -7.55 -11.73 1.85
N GLY A 262 -7.57 -11.41 3.15
CA GLY A 262 -7.49 -12.39 4.23
C GLY A 262 -8.66 -13.38 4.22
N GLU A 263 -9.89 -12.89 4.05
CA GLU A 263 -11.08 -13.74 3.93
C GLU A 263 -11.00 -14.67 2.70
N ILE A 264 -10.63 -14.12 1.53
CA ILE A 264 -10.47 -14.92 0.31
C ILE A 264 -9.36 -15.95 0.49
N ALA A 265 -8.19 -15.57 1.00
CA ALA A 265 -7.08 -16.49 1.24
C ALA A 265 -7.47 -17.61 2.22
N CYS A 266 -8.15 -17.27 3.32
CA CYS A 266 -8.66 -18.27 4.27
C CYS A 266 -9.58 -19.27 3.58
N ARG A 267 -10.54 -18.82 2.76
CA ARG A 267 -11.43 -19.70 2.01
C ARG A 267 -10.67 -20.61 1.04
N LEU A 268 -9.73 -20.07 0.26
CA LEU A 268 -8.92 -20.84 -0.67
C LEU A 268 -8.11 -21.93 0.05
N ILE A 269 -7.49 -21.56 1.17
CA ILE A 269 -6.67 -22.47 1.98
C ILE A 269 -7.50 -23.56 2.64
N MET A 270 -8.64 -23.21 3.22
CA MET A 270 -9.47 -24.14 4.00
C MET A 270 -10.29 -25.09 3.12
N ARG A 271 -10.68 -24.64 1.92
CA ARG A 271 -11.48 -25.45 0.99
C ARG A 271 -10.67 -26.07 -0.14
N ASP A 272 -9.37 -25.83 -0.14
CA ASP A 272 -8.46 -26.32 -1.20
C ASP A 272 -8.87 -25.85 -2.62
N GLU A 273 -9.38 -24.61 -2.68
CA GLU A 273 -9.83 -23.98 -3.93
C GLU A 273 -8.63 -23.37 -4.69
N GLU A 274 -8.78 -23.27 -6.01
CA GLU A 274 -7.78 -22.64 -6.86
C GLU A 274 -7.90 -21.10 -6.83
N PRO A 275 -6.78 -20.36 -6.67
CA PRO A 275 -6.81 -18.91 -6.74
C PRO A 275 -7.19 -18.38 -8.14
N PRO A 276 -7.69 -17.13 -8.25
CA PRO A 276 -7.87 -16.47 -9.54
C PRO A 276 -6.59 -16.51 -10.39
N ALA A 277 -6.73 -16.73 -11.70
CA ALA A 277 -5.58 -16.87 -12.62
C ALA A 277 -4.58 -15.69 -12.52
N CYS A 278 -5.09 -14.46 -12.35
CA CYS A 278 -4.27 -13.25 -12.20
C CYS A 278 -3.49 -13.17 -10.87
N TRP A 279 -3.73 -14.07 -9.91
CA TRP A 279 -3.01 -14.13 -8.64
C TRP A 279 -2.02 -15.30 -8.57
N ARG A 280 -2.10 -16.25 -9.52
CA ARG A 280 -1.25 -17.43 -9.55
C ARG A 280 0.17 -17.11 -10.02
N LEU A 281 1.13 -17.88 -9.56
CA LEU A 281 2.53 -17.82 -10.00
C LEU A 281 2.70 -18.15 -11.48
N ALA A 282 1.85 -19.02 -12.03
CA ALA A 282 1.88 -19.43 -13.44
C ALA A 282 1.74 -18.23 -14.41
N ARG A 283 1.13 -17.12 -14.01
CA ARG A 283 1.02 -15.91 -14.87
C ARG A 283 2.35 -15.32 -15.27
N PHE A 284 3.39 -15.47 -14.44
CA PHE A 284 4.73 -14.98 -14.76
C PHE A 284 5.47 -15.83 -15.79
N SER A 285 5.04 -17.07 -16.02
CA SER A 285 5.60 -17.94 -17.05
C SER A 285 5.03 -17.64 -18.44
N ALA A 286 3.77 -17.17 -18.50
CA ALA A 286 3.11 -16.82 -19.76
C ALA A 286 3.61 -15.50 -20.37
N ALA A 287 4.21 -14.61 -19.57
CA ALA A 287 4.72 -13.32 -20.04
C ALA A 287 6.09 -13.39 -20.74
N ARG A 288 6.73 -14.58 -20.75
CA ARG A 288 8.05 -14.81 -21.40
C ARG A 288 7.97 -15.52 -22.75
N ALA A 289 6.77 -15.83 -23.23
CA ALA A 289 6.50 -16.41 -24.55
C ALA A 289 5.94 -15.36 -25.52
#